data_2145d990987a118668e822d849150d65
#
_entry.id   2145d990987a118668e822d849150d65
#
_cell.length_a   1.000
_cell.length_b   1.000
_cell.length_c   1.000
_cell.angle_alpha   90.00
_cell.angle_beta   90.00
_cell.angle_gamma   90.00
#
_symmetry.space_group_name_H-M   'P 1'
#
loop_
_entity.id
_entity.type
_entity.pdbx_description
1 polymer ?
#
loop_
_entity_poly.entity_id
_entity_poly.type
_entity_poly.pdbx_seq_one_letter_code
_entity_poly.pdbx_strand_id
1 'polypeptide(L)'
;MGDWRVIAHIPYFAEKNTVDSVESYALRPDGTIANWFVYRKHSFDAEQKRFDFTAEVVNKETHAEWRVRFLPILKVAYLIIDLDPDYRWTVIGHPSRRYGWIMARERTLPDDVYAGILKRLAGQGYDPARFALVPQLREQMPAAGETVRP
;
A
#
# COMPACT_ATOMS: atom_id res chain seq x y z
N MET A 1 -5.61 -2.45 -11.97
CA MET A 1 -6.76 -3.09 -11.33
C MET A 1 -6.34 -4.44 -10.79
N GLY A 2 -7.20 -5.16 -10.05
CA GLY A 2 -6.89 -6.43 -9.38
C GLY A 2 -6.16 -6.23 -8.05
N ASP A 3 -5.55 -7.31 -7.56
CA ASP A 3 -4.97 -7.40 -6.24
C ASP A 3 -3.52 -6.94 -6.20
N TRP A 4 -3.19 -6.18 -5.14
CA TRP A 4 -1.87 -5.67 -4.85
C TRP A 4 -1.53 -5.95 -3.39
N ARG A 5 -0.48 -6.71 -3.15
CA ARG A 5 0.00 -7.02 -1.79
C ARG A 5 0.80 -5.85 -1.24
N VAL A 6 0.49 -5.43 -0.04
CA VAL A 6 1.24 -4.36 0.63
C VAL A 6 2.55 -4.94 1.16
N ILE A 7 3.67 -4.62 0.51
CA ILE A 7 5.01 -5.10 0.88
C ILE A 7 5.60 -4.28 2.01
N ALA A 8 5.42 -2.95 1.93
CA ALA A 8 5.85 -2.03 2.97
C ALA A 8 4.96 -0.79 2.98
N HIS A 9 4.86 -0.14 4.11
CA HIS A 9 4.13 1.12 4.24
C HIS A 9 4.76 2.03 5.31
N ILE A 10 4.41 3.32 5.29
CA ILE A 10 4.64 4.21 6.42
C ILE A 10 3.51 3.94 7.42
N PRO A 11 3.80 3.32 8.59
CA PRO A 11 2.75 2.89 9.52
C PRO A 11 1.97 4.07 10.09
N TYR A 12 0.65 3.92 10.14
CA TYR A 12 -0.24 4.80 10.89
C TYR A 12 -1.19 3.96 11.75
N PHE A 13 -1.95 4.59 12.64
CA PHE A 13 -2.69 3.90 13.69
C PHE A 13 -3.62 2.76 13.20
N ALA A 14 -4.23 2.91 12.02
CA ALA A 14 -5.16 1.90 11.49
C ALA A 14 -4.46 0.67 10.90
N GLU A 15 -3.29 0.88 10.27
CA GLU A 15 -2.54 -0.20 9.60
C GLU A 15 -1.35 -0.74 10.39
N LYS A 16 -1.09 -0.19 11.58
CA LYS A 16 -0.01 -0.71 12.44
C LYS A 16 -0.23 -2.18 12.79
N ASN A 17 0.84 -2.99 12.66
CA ASN A 17 0.84 -4.43 12.96
C ASN A 17 -0.12 -5.25 12.08
N THR A 18 -0.33 -4.84 10.84
CA THR A 18 -1.05 -5.65 9.86
C THR A 18 -0.12 -6.69 9.21
N VAL A 19 -0.69 -7.82 8.84
CA VAL A 19 -0.06 -8.89 8.07
C VAL A 19 -1.02 -9.36 6.98
N ASP A 20 -0.50 -10.03 5.95
CA ASP A 20 -1.30 -10.55 4.82
C ASP A 20 -2.21 -9.48 4.20
N SER A 21 -1.67 -8.26 4.09
CA SER A 21 -2.43 -7.09 3.65
C SER A 21 -2.51 -7.00 2.14
N VAL A 22 -3.71 -6.85 1.60
CA VAL A 22 -3.98 -6.75 0.16
C VAL A 22 -4.91 -5.58 -0.11
N GLU A 23 -4.51 -4.73 -1.05
CA GLU A 23 -5.35 -3.72 -1.69
C GLU A 23 -5.87 -4.23 -3.02
N SER A 24 -7.15 -4.14 -3.23
CA SER A 24 -7.80 -4.60 -4.46
C SER A 24 -8.58 -3.47 -5.12
N TYR A 25 -8.55 -3.44 -6.45
CA TYR A 25 -9.20 -2.38 -7.23
C TYR A 25 -9.99 -2.95 -8.40
N ALA A 26 -11.19 -2.44 -8.59
CA ALA A 26 -12.02 -2.74 -9.75
C ALA A 26 -12.65 -1.48 -10.33
N LEU A 27 -12.52 -1.29 -11.65
CA LEU A 27 -13.19 -0.20 -12.34
C LEU A 27 -14.69 -0.51 -12.45
N ARG A 28 -15.53 0.46 -12.05
CA ARG A 28 -17.00 0.37 -12.19
C ARG A 28 -17.47 0.98 -13.50
N PRO A 29 -18.67 0.63 -13.97
CA PRO A 29 -19.25 1.19 -15.20
C PRO A 29 -19.42 2.72 -15.18
N ASP A 30 -19.59 3.32 -14.00
CA ASP A 30 -19.68 4.77 -13.80
C ASP A 30 -18.34 5.51 -13.82
N GLY A 31 -17.22 4.76 -14.04
CA GLY A 31 -15.87 5.31 -14.05
C GLY A 31 -15.25 5.50 -12.68
N THR A 32 -15.94 5.19 -11.59
CA THR A 32 -15.33 5.13 -10.26
C THR A 32 -14.58 3.82 -10.05
N ILE A 33 -13.72 3.78 -9.04
CA ILE A 33 -12.95 2.60 -8.68
C ILE A 33 -13.48 2.07 -7.35
N ALA A 34 -13.94 0.81 -7.35
CA ALA A 34 -14.11 0.06 -6.13
C ALA A 34 -12.71 -0.28 -5.58
N ASN A 35 -12.46 0.05 -4.34
CA ASN A 35 -11.23 -0.27 -3.65
C ASN A 35 -11.58 -0.96 -2.34
N TRP A 36 -10.93 -2.06 -2.04
CA TRP A 36 -11.06 -2.72 -0.74
C TRP A 36 -9.72 -3.17 -0.22
N PHE A 37 -9.55 -2.98 1.08
CA PHE A 37 -8.37 -3.34 1.84
C PHE A 37 -8.67 -4.52 2.74
N VAL A 38 -7.94 -5.62 2.57
CA VAL A 38 -8.09 -6.84 3.34
C VAL A 38 -6.80 -7.08 4.12
N TYR A 39 -6.89 -7.41 5.40
CA TYR A 39 -5.74 -7.61 6.26
C TYR A 39 -6.06 -8.45 7.48
N ARG A 40 -5.02 -8.89 8.20
CA ARG A 40 -5.09 -9.48 9.54
C ARG A 40 -4.27 -8.64 10.52
N LYS A 41 -4.60 -8.68 11.80
CA LYS A 41 -3.87 -7.96 12.86
C LYS A 41 -2.99 -8.92 13.64
N HIS A 42 -1.71 -8.57 13.76
CA HIS A 42 -0.70 -9.24 14.60
C HIS A 42 -0.32 -10.68 14.19
N SER A 43 -1.19 -11.44 13.55
CA SER A 43 -0.98 -12.85 13.25
C SER A 43 -1.71 -13.27 11.98
N PHE A 44 -1.13 -14.22 11.25
CA PHE A 44 -1.78 -14.88 10.12
C PHE A 44 -2.98 -15.76 10.52
N ASP A 45 -3.11 -16.10 11.81
CA ASP A 45 -4.24 -16.86 12.35
C ASP A 45 -5.37 -15.96 12.84
N ALA A 46 -5.14 -14.63 12.88
CA ALA A 46 -6.18 -13.68 13.26
C ALA A 46 -7.30 -13.63 12.20
N GLU A 47 -8.49 -13.22 12.63
CA GLU A 47 -9.61 -12.99 11.74
C GLU A 47 -9.24 -11.97 10.66
N GLN A 48 -9.62 -12.27 9.42
CA GLN A 48 -9.46 -11.37 8.29
C GLN A 48 -10.46 -10.22 8.41
N LYS A 49 -9.97 -9.00 8.27
CA LYS A 49 -10.77 -7.77 8.26
C LYS A 49 -10.78 -7.16 6.87
N ARG A 50 -11.85 -6.45 6.55
CA ARG A 50 -12.01 -5.77 5.27
C ARG A 50 -12.58 -4.37 5.47
N PHE A 51 -12.04 -3.42 4.73
CA PHE A 51 -12.61 -2.09 4.51
C PHE A 51 -12.89 -1.89 3.03
N ASP A 52 -14.03 -1.28 2.73
CA ASP A 52 -14.43 -0.94 1.36
C ASP A 52 -14.41 0.57 1.18
N PHE A 53 -13.81 1.01 0.08
CA PHE A 53 -13.68 2.40 -0.29
C PHE A 53 -14.15 2.62 -1.72
N THR A 54 -14.35 3.88 -2.08
CA THR A 54 -14.55 4.30 -3.47
C THR A 54 -13.52 5.35 -3.81
N ALA A 55 -12.86 5.18 -4.95
CA ALA A 55 -11.92 6.14 -5.48
C ALA A 55 -12.42 6.75 -6.80
N GLU A 56 -12.04 7.99 -7.04
CA GLU A 56 -12.29 8.74 -8.27
C GLU A 56 -10.93 9.13 -8.87
N VAL A 57 -10.75 8.91 -10.17
CA VAL A 57 -9.57 9.39 -10.90
C VAL A 57 -9.74 10.88 -11.16
N VAL A 58 -8.84 11.69 -10.61
CA VAL A 58 -8.87 13.16 -10.74
C VAL A 58 -8.14 13.60 -12.00
N ASN A 59 -6.90 13.13 -12.18
CA ASN A 59 -6.12 13.42 -13.37
C ASN A 59 -6.46 12.43 -14.46
N LYS A 60 -7.17 12.89 -15.50
CA LYS A 60 -7.63 12.07 -16.62
C LYS A 60 -6.57 11.85 -17.71
N GLU A 61 -5.46 12.58 -17.66
CA GLU A 61 -4.34 12.43 -18.61
C GLU A 61 -3.39 11.33 -18.15
N THR A 62 -2.93 11.41 -16.90
CA THR A 62 -1.96 10.46 -16.35
C THR A 62 -2.61 9.27 -15.65
N HIS A 63 -3.85 9.41 -15.20
CA HIS A 63 -4.58 8.46 -14.34
C HIS A 63 -3.86 8.15 -13.02
N ALA A 64 -2.87 8.93 -12.63
CA ALA A 64 -2.02 8.69 -11.46
C ALA A 64 -2.46 9.45 -10.21
N GLU A 65 -3.43 10.34 -10.32
CA GLU A 65 -3.99 11.06 -9.17
C GLU A 65 -5.44 10.64 -8.94
N TRP A 66 -5.69 10.09 -7.75
CA TRP A 66 -7.02 9.68 -7.32
C TRP A 66 -7.42 10.39 -6.03
N ARG A 67 -8.72 10.36 -5.73
CA ARG A 67 -9.31 10.73 -4.44
C ARG A 67 -10.03 9.51 -3.89
N VAL A 68 -9.54 8.98 -2.78
CA VAL A 68 -10.17 7.88 -2.06
C VAL A 68 -11.11 8.44 -1.01
N ARG A 69 -12.35 7.97 -1.01
CA ARG A 69 -13.38 8.37 -0.04
C ARG A 69 -13.37 7.39 1.12
N PHE A 70 -12.90 7.85 2.27
CA PHE A 70 -12.88 7.09 3.53
C PHE A 70 -14.18 7.22 4.32
N LEU A 71 -14.79 8.41 4.28
CA LEU A 71 -16.07 8.74 4.90
C LEU A 71 -16.91 9.54 3.88
N PRO A 72 -18.21 9.71 4.07
CA PRO A 72 -19.06 10.41 3.12
C PRO A 72 -18.52 11.76 2.66
N ILE A 73 -17.83 12.48 3.55
CA ILE A 73 -17.28 13.82 3.30
C ILE A 73 -15.74 13.89 3.26
N LEU A 74 -15.03 12.81 3.64
CA LEU A 74 -13.58 12.80 3.70
C LEU A 74 -12.99 12.13 2.47
N LYS A 75 -12.42 12.93 1.58
CA LYS A 75 -11.63 12.47 0.43
C LYS A 75 -10.14 12.69 0.69
N VAL A 76 -9.34 11.66 0.51
CA VAL A 76 -7.88 11.68 0.72
C VAL A 76 -7.18 11.52 -0.63
N ALA A 77 -6.09 12.28 -0.82
CA ALA A 77 -5.26 12.16 -2.00
C ALA A 77 -4.56 10.79 -2.02
N TYR A 78 -4.54 10.19 -3.18
CA TYR A 78 -3.92 8.90 -3.45
C TYR A 78 -3.16 9.02 -4.77
N LEU A 79 -1.85 9.04 -4.70
CA LEU A 79 -0.98 9.31 -5.84
C LEU A 79 -0.21 8.04 -6.21
N ILE A 80 -0.32 7.61 -7.45
CA ILE A 80 0.56 6.60 -8.01
C ILE A 80 1.84 7.32 -8.40
N ILE A 81 2.90 7.19 -7.58
CA ILE A 81 4.14 7.97 -7.73
C ILE A 81 5.28 7.18 -8.38
N ASP A 82 5.13 5.87 -8.46
CA ASP A 82 6.04 4.98 -9.19
C ASP A 82 5.29 3.69 -9.59
N LEU A 83 5.62 3.15 -10.75
CA LEU A 83 4.96 1.98 -11.32
C LEU A 83 5.93 1.20 -12.19
N ASP A 84 6.04 -0.10 -11.96
CA ASP A 84 6.79 -1.00 -12.82
C ASP A 84 6.18 -1.05 -14.24
N PRO A 85 6.96 -0.96 -15.31
CA PRO A 85 6.45 -1.04 -16.69
C PRO A 85 5.61 -2.30 -16.97
N ASP A 86 5.95 -3.41 -16.31
CA ASP A 86 5.23 -4.68 -16.43
C ASP A 86 4.15 -4.87 -15.35
N TYR A 87 3.83 -3.82 -14.58
CA TYR A 87 2.81 -3.82 -13.53
C TYR A 87 3.03 -4.85 -12.42
N ARG A 88 4.30 -5.20 -12.13
CA ARG A 88 4.66 -6.15 -11.06
C ARG A 88 4.65 -5.51 -9.68
N TRP A 89 4.98 -4.21 -9.59
CA TRP A 89 4.96 -3.42 -8.35
C TRP A 89 4.52 -1.98 -8.63
N THR A 90 4.07 -1.31 -7.59
CA THR A 90 3.68 0.11 -7.62
C THR A 90 3.97 0.78 -6.28
N VAL A 91 4.12 2.09 -6.32
CA VAL A 91 4.29 2.91 -5.12
C VAL A 91 3.18 3.95 -5.05
N ILE A 92 2.51 3.97 -3.94
CA ILE A 92 1.47 4.95 -3.64
C ILE A 92 2.02 5.97 -2.66
N GLY A 93 1.74 7.21 -2.93
CA GLY A 93 2.14 8.33 -2.10
C GLY A 93 1.01 9.28 -1.75
N HIS A 94 1.35 10.23 -0.91
CA HIS A 94 0.49 11.34 -0.49
C HIS A 94 1.26 12.65 -0.57
N PRO A 95 0.64 13.80 -0.91
CA PRO A 95 1.33 15.09 -1.04
C PRO A 95 2.12 15.50 0.20
N SER A 96 1.66 15.13 1.40
CA SER A 96 2.37 15.42 2.66
C SER A 96 3.59 14.54 2.92
N ARG A 97 3.81 13.47 2.16
CA ARG A 97 4.84 12.44 2.36
C ARG A 97 4.79 11.74 3.73
N ARG A 98 3.68 11.90 4.44
CA ARG A 98 3.45 11.26 5.74
C ARG A 98 2.86 9.87 5.62
N TYR A 99 2.36 9.51 4.43
CA TYR A 99 1.75 8.25 4.07
C TYR A 99 2.36 7.75 2.78
N GLY A 100 2.59 6.45 2.69
CA GLY A 100 3.12 5.81 1.50
C GLY A 100 3.03 4.30 1.61
N TRP A 101 2.85 3.63 0.47
CA TRP A 101 2.74 2.18 0.36
C TRP A 101 3.57 1.69 -0.83
N ILE A 102 4.32 0.63 -0.62
CA ILE A 102 4.98 -0.14 -1.67
C ILE A 102 4.18 -1.42 -1.82
N MET A 103 3.66 -1.66 -3.00
CA MET A 103 2.80 -2.81 -3.27
C MET A 103 3.33 -3.63 -4.44
N ALA A 104 3.05 -4.94 -4.43
CA ALA A 104 3.45 -5.85 -5.49
C ALA A 104 2.34 -6.86 -5.83
N ARG A 105 2.44 -7.48 -7.00
CA ARG A 105 1.58 -8.62 -7.37
C ARG A 105 1.95 -9.86 -6.58
N GLU A 106 3.24 -10.07 -6.39
CA GLU A 106 3.78 -11.20 -5.63
C GLU A 106 3.85 -10.90 -4.14
N ARG A 107 4.00 -11.93 -3.32
CA ARG A 107 4.13 -11.82 -1.85
C ARG A 107 5.47 -11.25 -1.39
N THR A 108 6.44 -11.20 -2.29
CA THR A 108 7.78 -10.67 -2.03
C THR A 108 8.25 -9.83 -3.20
N LEU A 109 9.19 -8.94 -2.94
CA LEU A 109 9.97 -8.24 -3.97
C LEU A 109 11.43 -8.68 -3.85
N PRO A 110 12.17 -8.78 -4.96
CA PRO A 110 13.63 -8.91 -4.92
C PRO A 110 14.27 -7.74 -4.16
N ASP A 111 15.32 -8.01 -3.39
CA ASP A 111 15.96 -7.01 -2.51
C ASP A 111 16.50 -5.81 -3.29
N ASP A 112 17.05 -6.03 -4.48
CA ASP A 112 17.57 -4.98 -5.36
C ASP A 112 16.43 -4.09 -5.91
N VAL A 113 15.28 -4.68 -6.24
CA VAL A 113 14.07 -3.94 -6.66
C VAL A 113 13.57 -3.08 -5.51
N TYR A 114 13.44 -3.66 -4.30
CA TYR A 114 12.98 -2.94 -3.11
C TYR A 114 13.93 -1.78 -2.76
N ALA A 115 15.25 -2.03 -2.74
CA ALA A 115 16.25 -1.00 -2.50
C ALA A 115 16.20 0.12 -3.56
N GLY A 116 16.00 -0.24 -4.82
CA GLY A 116 15.81 0.72 -5.92
C GLY A 116 14.58 1.60 -5.73
N ILE A 117 13.45 1.04 -5.28
CA ILE A 117 12.24 1.79 -4.94
C ILE A 117 12.51 2.78 -3.80
N LEU A 118 13.14 2.33 -2.70
CA LEU A 118 13.47 3.20 -1.57
C LEU A 118 14.37 4.37 -1.97
N LYS A 119 15.35 4.13 -2.86
CA LYS A 119 16.22 5.19 -3.39
C LYS A 119 15.44 6.24 -4.17
N ARG A 120 14.49 5.82 -5.02
CA ARG A 120 13.63 6.76 -5.78
C ARG A 120 12.69 7.53 -4.86
N LEU A 121 12.13 6.88 -3.83
CA LEU A 121 11.32 7.53 -2.80
C LEU A 121 12.10 8.63 -2.05
N ALA A 122 13.36 8.38 -1.70
CA ALA A 122 14.24 9.40 -1.11
C ALA A 122 14.39 10.62 -2.02
N GLY A 123 14.59 10.40 -3.33
CA GLY A 123 14.64 11.47 -4.33
C GLY A 123 13.34 12.27 -4.47
N GLN A 124 12.21 11.70 -4.06
CA GLN A 124 10.89 12.35 -4.03
C GLN A 124 10.56 12.99 -2.67
N GLY A 125 11.52 13.00 -1.73
CA GLY A 125 11.39 13.63 -0.41
C GLY A 125 10.72 12.75 0.66
N TYR A 126 10.60 11.44 0.44
CA TYR A 126 10.24 10.48 1.48
C TYR A 126 11.47 10.10 2.30
N ASP A 127 11.26 9.80 3.57
CA ASP A 127 12.27 9.15 4.41
C ASP A 127 12.13 7.62 4.29
N PRO A 128 13.10 6.93 3.64
CA PRO A 128 13.04 5.48 3.46
C PRO A 128 12.98 4.69 4.77
N ALA A 129 13.60 5.22 5.83
CA ALA A 129 13.62 4.56 7.14
C ALA A 129 12.24 4.45 7.80
N ARG A 130 11.27 5.21 7.32
CA ARG A 130 9.88 5.15 7.81
C ARG A 130 9.05 4.02 7.20
N PHE A 131 9.54 3.39 6.13
CA PHE A 131 8.82 2.27 5.52
C PHE A 131 9.06 0.98 6.27
N ALA A 132 8.05 0.51 6.98
CA ALA A 132 8.06 -0.78 7.67
C ALA A 132 7.54 -1.88 6.75
N LEU A 133 8.22 -3.03 6.75
CA LEU A 133 7.76 -4.21 6.01
C LEU A 133 6.44 -4.73 6.59
N VAL A 134 5.56 -5.16 5.70
CA VAL A 134 4.31 -5.85 6.05
C VAL A 134 4.48 -7.33 5.72
N PRO A 135 4.50 -8.22 6.73
CA PRO A 135 4.65 -9.65 6.47
C PRO A 135 3.53 -10.18 5.57
N GLN A 136 3.92 -10.79 4.46
CA GLN A 136 3.04 -11.45 3.50
C GLN A 136 3.14 -12.99 3.58
N LEU A 137 4.13 -13.47 4.32
CA LEU A 137 4.41 -14.89 4.56
C LEU A 137 4.71 -15.10 6.05
N ARG A 138 4.36 -16.27 6.59
CA ARG A 138 4.55 -16.56 8.03
C ARG A 138 6.01 -16.48 8.47
N GLU A 139 6.94 -16.90 7.62
CA GLU A 139 8.39 -16.85 7.88
C GLU A 139 8.96 -15.42 7.95
N GLN A 140 8.22 -14.41 7.49
CA GLN A 140 8.58 -13.00 7.60
C GLN A 140 8.19 -12.39 8.96
N MET A 141 7.45 -13.13 9.78
CA MET A 141 7.10 -12.66 11.13
C MET A 141 8.36 -12.61 12.00
N PRO A 142 8.55 -11.54 12.79
CA PRO A 142 9.64 -11.51 13.75
C PRO A 142 9.49 -12.67 14.74
N ALA A 143 10.61 -13.22 15.18
CA ALA A 143 10.62 -14.25 16.23
C ALA A 143 9.91 -13.71 17.49
N ALA A 144 9.24 -14.60 18.22
CA ALA A 144 8.50 -14.20 19.42
C ALA A 144 9.44 -13.50 20.41
N GLY A 145 9.25 -12.18 20.59
CA GLY A 145 10.10 -11.33 21.46
C GLY A 145 10.93 -10.27 20.73
N GLU A 146 11.03 -10.31 19.41
CA GLU A 146 11.64 -9.24 18.61
C GLU A 146 10.57 -8.18 18.26
N THR A 147 10.79 -6.96 18.72
CA THR A 147 10.03 -5.80 18.25
C THR A 147 10.48 -5.45 16.84
N VAL A 148 9.54 -5.36 15.90
CA VAL A 148 9.79 -4.78 14.57
C VAL A 148 10.41 -3.40 14.80
N ARG A 149 11.70 -3.25 14.50
CA ARG A 149 12.35 -1.94 14.51
C ARG A 149 11.72 -1.10 13.40
N PRO A 150 11.40 0.15 13.72
CA PRO A 150 10.90 1.10 12.72
C PRO A 150 11.89 1.32 11.62
#